data_eaa9fe44d840a8d8847b1f5e0ba93918
#
_entry.id   eaa9fe44d840a8d8847b1f5e0ba93918
#
_cell.length_a   1.000
_cell.length_b   1.000
_cell.length_c   1.000
_cell.angle_alpha   90.00
_cell.angle_beta   90.00
_cell.angle_gamma   90.00
#
_symmetry.space_group_name_H-M   'P 1'
#
loop_
_entity.id
_entity.type
_entity.pdbx_description
1 polymer ?
#
loop_
_entity_poly.entity_id
_entity_poly.type
_entity_poly.pdbx_seq_one_letter_code
_entity_poly.pdbx_strand_id
1 'polypeptide(L)'
;MAHKQVLFRSAAREKVLRGATQLADAIRVTLGPKSKSVLIQKKWGTPIVCNDGVTIAKEFDLRDAEENLGAQMLRQAAEKTGDAVGDGTSTSTVLAHAIFAEGVRNVVAGASAIDLKRGLDRACRRAVEALKALSRPVASRREKAQVAAISAHNDPAIGELVADAMEKVGGEGVI
;
A
#
# COMPACT_ATOMS: atom_id res chain seq x y z
N MET A 1 9.63 30.68 7.44
CA MET A 1 9.88 29.71 6.35
C MET A 1 10.76 28.61 6.90
N ALA A 2 10.36 27.35 6.74
CA ALA A 2 11.24 26.24 7.13
C ALA A 2 12.44 26.23 6.17
N HIS A 3 13.65 26.34 6.71
CA HIS A 3 14.87 26.22 5.94
C HIS A 3 15.02 24.80 5.41
N LYS A 4 15.40 24.66 4.13
CA LYS A 4 15.73 23.35 3.58
C LYS A 4 16.96 22.79 4.29
N GLN A 5 16.83 21.62 4.87
CA GLN A 5 17.91 20.89 5.52
C GLN A 5 18.44 19.81 4.60
N VAL A 6 19.76 19.62 4.57
CA VAL A 6 20.41 18.57 3.78
C VAL A 6 21.08 17.60 4.75
N LEU A 7 20.64 16.35 4.69
CA LEU A 7 21.23 15.26 5.46
C LEU A 7 21.99 14.32 4.51
N PHE A 8 23.06 13.72 5.02
CA PHE A 8 23.94 12.87 4.24
C PHE A 8 24.10 11.47 4.85
N ARG A 9 24.43 10.50 4.01
CA ARG A 9 24.88 9.15 4.39
C ARG A 9 23.87 8.37 5.25
N SER A 10 24.39 7.71 6.31
CA SER A 10 23.59 6.81 7.17
C SER A 10 22.47 7.53 7.90
N ALA A 11 22.72 8.70 8.44
CA ALA A 11 21.73 9.45 9.21
C ALA A 11 20.46 9.76 8.38
N ALA A 12 20.63 10.17 7.11
CA ALA A 12 19.50 10.41 6.22
C ALA A 12 18.71 9.11 5.93
N ARG A 13 19.41 8.02 5.64
CA ARG A 13 18.79 6.72 5.35
C ARG A 13 18.02 6.16 6.54
N GLU A 14 18.59 6.27 7.74
CA GLU A 14 17.96 5.79 8.98
C GLU A 14 16.67 6.54 9.28
N LYS A 15 16.66 7.86 9.15
CA LYS A 15 15.45 8.66 9.37
C LYS A 15 14.36 8.35 8.36
N VAL A 16 14.70 8.32 7.08
CA VAL A 16 13.73 7.97 6.03
C VAL A 16 13.19 6.56 6.22
N LEU A 17 14.04 5.58 6.53
CA LEU A 17 13.60 4.22 6.81
C LEU A 17 12.71 4.15 8.05
N ARG A 18 13.03 4.88 9.11
CA ARG A 18 12.23 4.92 10.34
C ARG A 18 10.82 5.46 10.07
N GLY A 19 10.71 6.55 9.32
CA GLY A 19 9.40 7.10 8.96
C GLY A 19 8.58 6.16 8.07
N ALA A 20 9.21 5.54 7.08
CA ALA A 20 8.56 4.51 6.27
C ALA A 20 8.11 3.32 7.12
N THR A 21 8.92 2.88 8.09
CA THR A 21 8.58 1.77 8.99
C THR A 21 7.37 2.11 9.86
N GLN A 22 7.30 3.31 10.43
CA GLN A 22 6.17 3.73 11.26
C GLN A 22 4.85 3.70 10.48
N LEU A 23 4.84 4.19 9.23
CA LEU A 23 3.65 4.09 8.38
C LEU A 23 3.32 2.65 8.03
N ALA A 24 4.31 1.84 7.64
CA ALA A 24 4.10 0.44 7.32
C ALA A 24 3.53 -0.36 8.49
N ASP A 25 4.00 -0.10 9.72
CA ASP A 25 3.52 -0.77 10.92
C ASP A 25 2.08 -0.36 11.27
N ALA A 26 1.73 0.91 11.08
CA ALA A 26 0.35 1.37 11.24
C ALA A 26 -0.61 0.69 10.25
N ILE A 27 -0.18 0.45 9.01
CA ILE A 27 -0.99 -0.24 8.01
C ILE A 27 -0.99 -1.76 8.20
N ARG A 28 0.13 -2.35 8.59
CA ARG A 28 0.28 -3.81 8.75
C ARG A 28 -0.73 -4.42 9.72
N VAL A 29 -1.13 -3.69 10.77
CA VAL A 29 -2.10 -4.17 11.75
C VAL A 29 -3.51 -4.35 11.17
N THR A 30 -3.79 -3.76 10.02
CA THR A 30 -5.08 -3.88 9.32
C THR A 30 -5.15 -5.10 8.39
N LEU A 31 -4.06 -5.85 8.22
CA LEU A 31 -3.99 -7.01 7.35
C LEU A 31 -4.26 -8.32 8.09
N GLY A 32 -4.86 -9.26 7.36
CA GLY A 32 -5.05 -10.64 7.80
C GLY A 32 -6.33 -10.89 8.63
N PRO A 33 -6.56 -12.15 9.02
CA PRO A 33 -7.82 -12.58 9.65
C PRO A 33 -8.01 -12.04 11.07
N LYS A 34 -6.96 -11.55 11.71
CA LYS A 34 -7.01 -10.88 13.02
C LYS A 34 -6.74 -9.39 12.90
N SER A 35 -7.08 -8.81 11.76
CA SER A 35 -6.89 -7.39 11.47
C SER A 35 -7.59 -6.51 12.51
N LYS A 36 -6.99 -5.34 12.74
CA LYS A 36 -7.49 -4.32 13.67
C LYS A 36 -7.67 -3.02 12.92
N SER A 37 -8.57 -2.19 13.40
CA SER A 37 -8.68 -0.81 12.94
C SER A 37 -7.67 0.07 13.65
N VAL A 38 -7.26 1.14 12.98
CA VAL A 38 -6.37 2.18 13.51
C VAL A 38 -7.21 3.39 13.87
N LEU A 39 -7.01 3.92 15.07
CA LEU A 39 -7.57 5.20 15.47
C LEU A 39 -6.62 6.33 15.05
N ILE A 40 -7.12 7.22 14.22
CA ILE A 40 -6.33 8.34 13.69
C ILE A 40 -6.91 9.64 14.21
N GLN A 41 -6.07 10.46 14.85
CA GLN A 41 -6.43 11.81 15.21
C GLN A 41 -6.19 12.72 14.01
N LYS A 42 -7.26 13.31 13.49
CA LYS A 42 -7.15 14.30 12.42
C LYS A 42 -6.58 15.62 12.93
N LYS A 43 -5.92 16.34 12.05
CA LYS A 43 -5.45 17.71 12.32
C LYS A 43 -6.61 18.66 12.61
N TRP A 44 -7.75 18.42 11.95
CA TRP A 44 -9.00 19.16 12.09
C TRP A 44 -10.17 18.19 12.12
N GLY A 45 -11.09 18.35 13.07
CA GLY A 45 -12.28 17.51 13.19
C GLY A 45 -12.14 16.36 14.19
N THR A 46 -13.08 15.42 14.13
CA THR A 46 -13.14 14.25 15.02
C THR A 46 -12.15 13.16 14.61
N PRO A 47 -11.62 12.38 15.57
CA PRO A 47 -10.82 11.19 15.26
C PRO A 47 -11.62 10.19 14.38
N ILE A 48 -10.92 9.48 13.52
CA ILE A 48 -11.51 8.43 12.69
C ILE A 48 -10.94 7.06 13.06
N VAL A 49 -11.81 6.05 13.00
CA VAL A 49 -11.40 4.65 13.08
C VAL A 49 -11.39 4.11 11.65
N CYS A 50 -10.25 3.59 11.21
CA CYS A 50 -10.06 3.17 9.84
C CYS A 50 -9.23 1.88 9.76
N ASN A 51 -9.52 1.04 8.78
CA ASN A 51 -8.77 -0.16 8.43
C ASN A 51 -8.32 -0.16 6.96
N ASP A 52 -8.59 0.90 6.22
CA ASP A 52 -8.15 1.07 4.84
C ASP A 52 -6.75 1.69 4.76
N GLY A 53 -5.84 1.02 4.04
CA GLY A 53 -4.44 1.41 3.96
C GLY A 53 -4.20 2.76 3.31
N VAL A 54 -4.97 3.13 2.28
CA VAL A 54 -4.79 4.43 1.61
C VAL A 54 -5.27 5.58 2.48
N THR A 55 -6.38 5.40 3.19
CA THR A 55 -6.90 6.40 4.14
C THR A 55 -5.93 6.60 5.30
N ILE A 56 -5.39 5.51 5.87
CA ILE A 56 -4.36 5.59 6.91
C ILE A 56 -3.14 6.33 6.37
N ALA A 57 -2.65 5.99 5.18
CA ALA A 57 -1.47 6.61 4.59
C ALA A 57 -1.65 8.12 4.35
N LYS A 58 -2.83 8.56 3.92
CA LYS A 58 -3.14 9.98 3.67
C LYS A 58 -3.17 10.83 4.93
N GLU A 59 -3.69 10.27 6.01
CA GLU A 59 -3.84 10.99 7.29
C GLU A 59 -2.59 10.85 8.20
N PHE A 60 -1.59 10.05 7.78
CA PHE A 60 -0.41 9.78 8.59
C PHE A 60 0.65 10.85 8.41
N ASP A 61 0.93 11.60 9.50
CA ASP A 61 1.98 12.62 9.54
C ASP A 61 2.86 12.44 10.78
N LEU A 62 4.16 12.67 10.61
CA LEU A 62 5.15 12.61 11.67
C LEU A 62 5.68 14.01 12.01
N ARG A 63 6.04 14.23 13.28
CA ARG A 63 6.58 15.52 13.74
C ARG A 63 8.00 15.79 13.21
N ASP A 64 8.82 14.75 13.12
CA ASP A 64 10.17 14.86 12.54
C ASP A 64 10.03 14.93 11.02
N ALA A 65 10.50 16.02 10.42
CA ALA A 65 10.33 16.29 8.99
C ALA A 65 11.04 15.27 8.11
N GLU A 66 12.19 14.76 8.55
CA GLU A 66 12.98 13.78 7.80
C GLU A 66 12.35 12.39 7.87
N GLU A 67 11.80 12.01 9.02
CA GLU A 67 11.02 10.78 9.15
C GLU A 67 9.73 10.90 8.33
N ASN A 68 9.06 12.05 8.38
CA ASN A 68 7.85 12.28 7.60
C ASN A 68 8.08 12.16 6.09
N LEU A 69 9.26 12.55 5.61
CA LEU A 69 9.63 12.33 4.20
C LEU A 69 9.60 10.84 3.84
N GLY A 70 10.10 9.97 4.71
CA GLY A 70 10.05 8.51 4.52
C GLY A 70 8.62 7.98 4.47
N ALA A 71 7.76 8.44 5.38
CA ALA A 71 6.34 8.11 5.38
C ALA A 71 5.65 8.59 4.09
N GLN A 72 5.91 9.80 3.65
CA GLN A 72 5.36 10.35 2.40
C GLN A 72 5.81 9.59 1.16
N MET A 73 7.06 9.15 1.09
CA MET A 73 7.53 8.29 0.00
C MET A 73 6.79 6.96 -0.04
N LEU A 74 6.54 6.34 1.12
CA LEU A 74 5.81 5.09 1.20
C LEU A 74 4.32 5.28 0.91
N ARG A 75 3.71 6.40 1.30
CA ARG A 75 2.33 6.79 0.97
C ARG A 75 2.05 6.70 -0.53
N GLN A 76 3.01 7.09 -1.38
CA GLN A 76 2.85 7.02 -2.83
C GLN A 76 2.58 5.62 -3.35
N ALA A 77 3.02 4.56 -2.65
CA ALA A 77 2.71 3.18 -3.04
C ALA A 77 1.23 2.87 -2.83
N ALA A 78 0.65 3.33 -1.71
CA ALA A 78 -0.78 3.17 -1.43
C ALA A 78 -1.63 3.97 -2.44
N GLU A 79 -1.29 5.24 -2.65
CA GLU A 79 -2.03 6.14 -3.55
C GLU A 79 -2.03 5.62 -5.00
N LYS A 80 -0.86 5.30 -5.55
CA LYS A 80 -0.76 4.76 -6.92
C LYS A 80 -1.51 3.44 -7.11
N THR A 81 -1.54 2.58 -6.09
CA THR A 81 -2.30 1.33 -6.14
C THR A 81 -3.79 1.61 -6.07
N GLY A 82 -4.22 2.51 -5.19
CA GLY A 82 -5.62 2.93 -5.08
C GLY A 82 -6.14 3.55 -6.37
N ASP A 83 -5.37 4.46 -6.97
CA ASP A 83 -5.74 5.12 -8.23
C ASP A 83 -5.79 4.16 -9.43
N ALA A 84 -4.92 3.13 -9.44
CA ALA A 84 -4.83 2.21 -10.57
C ALA A 84 -5.86 1.08 -10.51
N VAL A 85 -6.15 0.53 -9.32
CA VAL A 85 -6.98 -0.69 -9.19
C VAL A 85 -8.00 -0.64 -8.06
N GLY A 86 -7.98 0.36 -7.21
CA GLY A 86 -8.96 0.56 -6.14
C GLY A 86 -8.82 -0.36 -4.92
N ASP A 87 -7.95 -1.37 -4.96
CA ASP A 87 -7.77 -2.36 -3.89
C ASP A 87 -6.29 -2.77 -3.74
N GLY A 88 -5.95 -3.47 -2.65
CA GLY A 88 -4.59 -3.94 -2.38
C GLY A 88 -3.63 -2.86 -1.87
N THR A 89 -4.12 -1.71 -1.45
CA THR A 89 -3.32 -0.57 -0.99
C THR A 89 -2.46 -0.90 0.23
N SER A 90 -3.01 -1.63 1.20
CA SER A 90 -2.26 -2.10 2.38
C SER A 90 -1.16 -3.07 2.00
N THR A 91 -1.45 -4.02 1.11
CA THR A 91 -0.47 -5.01 0.63
C THR A 91 0.67 -4.34 -0.13
N SER A 92 0.37 -3.42 -1.04
CA SER A 92 1.39 -2.70 -1.81
C SER A 92 2.29 -1.85 -0.91
N THR A 93 1.73 -1.22 0.13
CA THR A 93 2.51 -0.44 1.11
C THR A 93 3.47 -1.31 1.90
N VAL A 94 3.00 -2.45 2.41
CA VAL A 94 3.85 -3.38 3.18
C VAL A 94 4.94 -3.99 2.30
N LEU A 95 4.63 -4.34 1.05
CA LEU A 95 5.62 -4.82 0.09
C LEU A 95 6.65 -3.75 -0.27
N ALA A 96 6.22 -2.52 -0.54
CA ALA A 96 7.12 -1.40 -0.82
C ALA A 96 8.06 -1.12 0.35
N HIS A 97 7.56 -1.16 1.59
CA HIS A 97 8.39 -1.06 2.79
C HIS A 97 9.42 -2.19 2.90
N ALA A 98 9.00 -3.45 2.70
CA ALA A 98 9.90 -4.59 2.78
C ALA A 98 11.03 -4.51 1.74
N ILE A 99 10.70 -4.15 0.49
CA ILE A 99 11.68 -3.95 -0.59
C ILE A 99 12.62 -2.79 -0.24
N PHE A 100 12.10 -1.68 0.27
CA PHE A 100 12.89 -0.52 0.65
C PHE A 100 13.85 -0.84 1.82
N ALA A 101 13.35 -1.48 2.87
CA ALA A 101 14.14 -1.84 4.05
C ALA A 101 15.31 -2.77 3.66
N GLU A 102 15.03 -3.78 2.84
CA GLU A 102 16.05 -4.72 2.33
C GLU A 102 17.03 -4.02 1.39
N GLY A 103 16.54 -3.11 0.55
CA GLY A 103 17.37 -2.28 -0.32
C GLY A 103 18.34 -1.41 0.47
N VAL A 104 17.87 -0.73 1.51
CA VAL A 104 18.73 0.09 2.40
C VAL A 104 19.79 -0.78 3.06
N ARG A 105 19.43 -1.96 3.56
CA ARG A 105 20.35 -2.91 4.19
C ARG A 105 21.47 -3.33 3.24
N ASN A 106 21.15 -3.67 2.00
CA ASN A 106 22.12 -4.04 0.99
C ASN A 106 23.04 -2.87 0.60
N VAL A 107 22.50 -1.66 0.45
CA VAL A 107 23.31 -0.46 0.15
C VAL A 107 24.27 -0.13 1.32
N VAL A 108 23.85 -0.31 2.55
CA VAL A 108 24.72 -0.13 3.74
C VAL A 108 25.82 -1.17 3.76
N ALA A 109 25.54 -2.39 3.32
CA ALA A 109 26.52 -3.45 3.16
C ALA A 109 27.48 -3.27 1.95
N GLY A 110 27.32 -2.18 1.18
CA GLY A 110 28.23 -1.82 0.08
C GLY A 110 27.73 -2.15 -1.32
N ALA A 111 26.49 -2.65 -1.46
CA ALA A 111 25.92 -2.90 -2.79
C ALA A 111 25.68 -1.58 -3.56
N SER A 112 25.93 -1.61 -4.88
CA SER A 112 25.62 -0.50 -5.77
C SER A 112 24.11 -0.29 -5.85
N ALA A 113 23.64 0.91 -5.51
CA ALA A 113 22.21 1.26 -5.63
C ALA A 113 21.69 1.15 -7.07
N ILE A 114 22.56 1.42 -8.06
CA ILE A 114 22.20 1.34 -9.48
C ILE A 114 21.97 -0.12 -9.89
N ASP A 115 22.86 -1.01 -9.46
CA ASP A 115 22.74 -2.44 -9.79
C ASP A 115 21.60 -3.10 -9.04
N LEU A 116 21.38 -2.67 -7.78
CA LEU A 116 20.22 -3.09 -7.01
C LEU A 116 18.91 -2.69 -7.72
N LYS A 117 18.80 -1.45 -8.21
CA LYS A 117 17.64 -1.01 -8.99
C LYS A 117 17.44 -1.85 -10.25
N ARG A 118 18.49 -2.13 -11.01
CA ARG A 118 18.40 -3.00 -12.19
C ARG A 118 17.92 -4.42 -11.83
N GLY A 119 18.40 -4.95 -10.69
CA GLY A 119 17.94 -6.22 -10.15
C GLY A 119 16.46 -6.22 -9.79
N LEU A 120 15.98 -5.17 -9.11
CA LEU A 120 14.57 -4.97 -8.75
C LEU A 120 13.67 -4.89 -9.99
N ASP A 121 14.08 -4.13 -11.02
CA ASP A 121 13.32 -4.00 -12.27
C ASP A 121 13.15 -5.36 -12.98
N ARG A 122 14.20 -6.18 -12.96
CA ARG A 122 14.17 -7.55 -13.53
C ARG A 122 13.29 -8.48 -12.70
N ALA A 123 13.43 -8.45 -11.37
CA ALA A 123 12.62 -9.26 -10.46
C ALA A 123 11.13 -8.92 -10.56
N CYS A 124 10.80 -7.62 -10.63
CA CYS A 124 9.43 -7.17 -10.79
C CYS A 124 8.79 -7.72 -12.08
N ARG A 125 9.49 -7.64 -13.22
CA ARG A 125 8.97 -8.21 -14.49
C ARG A 125 8.69 -9.70 -14.36
N ARG A 126 9.63 -10.47 -13.78
CA ARG A 126 9.46 -11.91 -13.57
C ARG A 126 8.31 -12.24 -12.60
N ALA A 127 8.18 -11.48 -11.53
CA ALA A 127 7.08 -11.65 -10.59
C ALA A 127 5.72 -11.40 -11.26
N VAL A 128 5.61 -10.35 -12.09
CA VAL A 128 4.36 -10.05 -12.84
C VAL A 128 4.05 -11.16 -13.85
N GLU A 129 5.05 -11.68 -14.59
CA GLU A 129 4.87 -12.81 -15.51
C GLU A 129 4.36 -14.05 -14.76
N ALA A 130 4.96 -14.38 -13.61
CA ALA A 130 4.54 -15.51 -12.80
C ALA A 130 3.12 -15.34 -12.24
N LEU A 131 2.78 -14.14 -11.75
CA LEU A 131 1.42 -13.83 -11.27
C LEU A 131 0.38 -13.96 -12.38
N LYS A 132 0.68 -13.50 -13.60
CA LYS A 132 -0.19 -13.66 -14.75
C LYS A 132 -0.44 -15.13 -15.09
N ALA A 133 0.60 -15.96 -14.98
CA ALA A 133 0.47 -17.41 -15.23
C ALA A 133 -0.36 -18.13 -14.15
N LEU A 134 -0.38 -17.60 -12.92
CA LEU A 134 -1.18 -18.14 -11.82
C LEU A 134 -2.61 -17.60 -11.79
N SER A 135 -2.88 -16.49 -12.47
CA SER A 135 -4.19 -15.88 -12.49
C SER A 135 -5.19 -16.71 -13.28
N ARG A 136 -6.43 -16.68 -12.87
CA ARG A 136 -7.57 -17.27 -13.58
C ARG A 136 -8.67 -16.22 -13.75
N PRO A 137 -9.37 -16.22 -14.89
CA PRO A 137 -10.45 -15.28 -15.12
C PRO A 137 -11.61 -15.53 -14.17
N VAL A 138 -12.24 -14.45 -13.73
CA VAL A 138 -13.50 -14.47 -12.97
C VAL A 138 -14.63 -14.44 -13.97
N ALA A 139 -15.39 -15.53 -14.10
CA ALA A 139 -16.41 -15.68 -15.12
C ALA A 139 -17.85 -15.67 -14.57
N SER A 140 -18.07 -16.31 -13.42
CA SER A 140 -19.42 -16.46 -12.88
C SER A 140 -19.83 -15.30 -11.95
N ARG A 141 -21.15 -15.06 -11.87
CA ARG A 141 -21.72 -14.10 -10.92
C ARG A 141 -21.25 -14.38 -9.47
N ARG A 142 -21.23 -15.66 -9.08
CA ARG A 142 -20.80 -16.07 -7.75
C ARG A 142 -19.35 -15.68 -7.47
N GLU A 143 -18.45 -15.88 -8.42
CA GLU A 143 -17.04 -15.46 -8.27
C GLU A 143 -16.91 -13.94 -8.17
N LYS A 144 -17.69 -13.20 -8.98
CA LYS A 144 -17.75 -11.73 -8.89
C LYS A 144 -18.21 -11.28 -7.51
N ALA A 145 -19.28 -11.87 -6.97
CA ALA A 145 -19.76 -11.59 -5.62
C ALA A 145 -18.70 -11.90 -4.55
N GLN A 146 -17.98 -13.01 -4.68
CA GLN A 146 -16.91 -13.38 -3.74
C GLN A 146 -15.75 -12.36 -3.76
N VAL A 147 -15.30 -11.94 -4.93
CA VAL A 147 -14.24 -10.92 -5.07
C VAL A 147 -14.69 -9.60 -4.47
N ALA A 148 -15.90 -9.15 -4.81
CA ALA A 148 -16.45 -7.90 -4.28
C ALA A 148 -16.65 -7.96 -2.74
N ALA A 149 -17.11 -9.08 -2.21
CA ALA A 149 -17.25 -9.28 -0.76
C ALA A 149 -15.91 -9.16 -0.03
N ILE A 150 -14.83 -9.73 -0.59
CA ILE A 150 -13.49 -9.63 0.02
C ILE A 150 -13.01 -8.17 0.01
N SER A 151 -13.16 -7.45 -1.09
CA SER A 151 -12.82 -6.02 -1.17
C SER A 151 -13.66 -5.16 -0.20
N ALA A 152 -14.86 -5.61 0.11
CA ALA A 152 -15.75 -4.98 1.10
C ALA A 152 -15.57 -5.54 2.53
N HIS A 153 -14.36 -5.94 2.91
CA HIS A 153 -14.02 -6.48 4.23
C HIS A 153 -14.83 -7.72 4.64
N ASN A 154 -15.08 -8.62 3.69
CA ASN A 154 -15.90 -9.84 3.83
C ASN A 154 -17.39 -9.55 4.09
N ASP A 155 -17.93 -8.46 3.55
CA ASP A 155 -19.36 -8.18 3.57
C ASP A 155 -20.06 -8.87 2.38
N PRO A 156 -20.82 -9.97 2.60
CA PRO A 156 -21.47 -10.67 1.51
C PRO A 156 -22.63 -9.89 0.90
N ALA A 157 -23.28 -8.99 1.66
CA ALA A 157 -24.39 -8.19 1.15
C ALA A 157 -23.90 -7.18 0.12
N ILE A 158 -22.77 -6.52 0.38
CA ILE A 158 -22.12 -5.64 -0.59
C ILE A 158 -21.63 -6.45 -1.80
N GLY A 159 -21.06 -7.64 -1.56
CA GLY A 159 -20.62 -8.53 -2.64
C GLY A 159 -21.72 -8.90 -3.62
N GLU A 160 -22.88 -9.30 -3.12
CA GLU A 160 -24.07 -9.62 -3.94
C GLU A 160 -24.59 -8.39 -4.69
N LEU A 161 -24.67 -7.23 -4.02
CA LEU A 161 -25.12 -5.98 -4.63
C LEU A 161 -24.23 -5.56 -5.82
N VAL A 162 -22.92 -5.66 -5.67
CA VAL A 162 -21.97 -5.35 -6.75
C VAL A 162 -22.10 -6.35 -7.90
N ALA A 163 -22.25 -7.64 -7.59
CA ALA A 163 -22.43 -8.66 -8.62
C ALA A 163 -23.72 -8.44 -9.44
N ASP A 164 -24.83 -8.08 -8.78
CA ASP A 164 -26.09 -7.73 -9.43
C ASP A 164 -25.97 -6.48 -10.30
N ALA A 165 -25.27 -5.47 -9.84
CA ALA A 165 -25.00 -4.28 -10.61
C ALA A 165 -24.20 -4.62 -11.88
N MET A 166 -23.12 -5.42 -11.74
CA MET A 166 -22.31 -5.86 -12.87
C MET A 166 -23.08 -6.69 -13.90
N GLU A 167 -24.04 -7.50 -13.49
CA GLU A 167 -24.90 -8.23 -14.42
C GLU A 167 -25.80 -7.28 -15.22
N LYS A 168 -26.29 -6.22 -14.60
CA LYS A 168 -27.15 -5.23 -15.26
C LYS A 168 -26.41 -4.36 -16.26
N VAL A 169 -25.20 -3.90 -15.91
CA VAL A 169 -24.42 -2.99 -16.77
C VAL A 169 -23.50 -3.69 -17.74
N GLY A 170 -23.24 -4.99 -17.54
CA GLY A 170 -22.30 -5.78 -18.36
C GLY A 170 -20.84 -5.54 -17.99
N GLY A 171 -19.94 -6.28 -18.65
CA GLY A 171 -18.49 -6.27 -18.31
C GLY A 171 -17.76 -4.95 -18.59
N GLU A 172 -18.29 -4.14 -19.51
CA GLU A 172 -17.74 -2.82 -19.91
C GLU A 172 -18.51 -1.66 -19.25
N GLY A 173 -19.50 -1.97 -18.40
CA GLY A 173 -20.32 -0.97 -17.74
C GLY A 173 -19.61 -0.29 -16.57
N VAL A 174 -20.03 0.94 -16.28
CA VAL A 174 -19.59 1.69 -15.10
C VAL A 174 -20.65 1.58 -14.00
N ILE A 175 -20.20 1.30 -12.78
CA ILE A 175 -21.05 1.18 -11.59
C ILE A 175 -20.79 2.39 -10.67
#